data_df2a27a0c88aea60d17fc54190df4de4
#
_entry.id   df2a27a0c88aea60d17fc54190df4de4
#
_cell.length_a   1.000
_cell.length_b   1.000
_cell.length_c   1.000
_cell.angle_alpha   90.00
_cell.angle_beta   90.00
_cell.angle_gamma   90.00
#
_symmetry.space_group_name_H-M   'P 1'
#
loop_
_entity.id
_entity.type
_entity.pdbx_description
1 polymer ?
#
loop_
_entity_poly.entity_id
_entity_poly.type
_entity_poly.pdbx_seq_one_letter_code
_entity_poly.pdbx_strand_id
1 'polypeptide(L)'
;GTLSQSKENRRIEVKGRCIKTRMPKSVILSSNEILGALYQPVTAIIEAVSRVIMSTPPELVSDIISTGITMTGGGSLLPGLDNLIERITGIRTRVAPNAVTCVALGMGKLLDTLSDRQDGAINIARDRIKRV
;
A
#
# COMPACT_ATOMS: atom_id res chain seq x y z
N GLY A 1 9.72 -8.77 -7.51
CA GLY A 1 9.04 -8.13 -8.64
C GLY A 1 9.19 -6.62 -8.58
N THR A 2 9.14 -5.99 -9.71
CA THR A 2 9.17 -4.52 -9.82
C THR A 2 8.18 -4.11 -10.90
N LEU A 3 7.52 -2.98 -10.73
CA LEU A 3 6.60 -2.40 -11.71
C LEU A 3 7.35 -1.53 -12.74
N SER A 4 8.63 -1.32 -12.56
CA SER A 4 9.50 -0.69 -13.55
C SER A 4 10.09 -1.75 -14.47
N GLN A 5 10.11 -1.51 -15.78
CA GLN A 5 10.87 -2.32 -16.71
C GLN A 5 12.36 -2.21 -16.32
N SER A 6 12.87 -3.26 -15.67
CA SER A 6 14.31 -3.37 -15.43
C SER A 6 14.99 -3.59 -16.77
N LYS A 7 16.06 -2.83 -17.05
CA LYS A 7 16.91 -3.06 -18.22
C LYS A 7 17.53 -4.47 -18.23
N GLU A 8 17.55 -5.14 -17.08
CA GLU A 8 17.98 -6.52 -16.92
C GLU A 8 16.79 -7.43 -16.66
N ASN A 9 16.52 -8.33 -17.58
CA ASN A 9 15.52 -9.39 -17.39
C ASN A 9 16.07 -10.44 -16.41
N ARG A 10 15.86 -10.19 -15.11
CA ARG A 10 16.31 -11.11 -14.05
C ARG A 10 15.49 -12.38 -14.10
N ARG A 11 16.16 -13.52 -13.94
CA ARG A 11 15.54 -14.83 -13.85
C ARG A 11 15.72 -15.39 -12.44
N ILE A 12 14.70 -16.03 -11.93
CA ILE A 12 14.71 -16.70 -10.62
C ILE A 12 14.16 -18.11 -10.79
N GLU A 13 14.84 -19.10 -10.21
CA GLU A 13 14.31 -20.45 -10.11
C GLU A 13 13.39 -20.54 -8.89
N VAL A 14 12.14 -20.93 -9.11
CA VAL A 14 11.15 -21.16 -8.06
C VAL A 14 10.84 -22.65 -7.98
N LYS A 15 10.97 -23.23 -6.79
CA LYS A 15 10.66 -24.62 -6.53
C LYS A 15 9.28 -24.72 -5.87
N GLY A 16 8.46 -25.62 -6.37
CA GLY A 16 7.11 -25.82 -5.88
C GLY A 16 6.59 -27.22 -6.19
N ARG A 17 5.34 -27.45 -5.82
CA ARG A 17 4.62 -28.69 -6.14
C ARG A 17 3.68 -28.46 -7.33
N CYS A 18 3.83 -29.27 -8.36
CA CYS A 18 2.94 -29.19 -9.52
C CYS A 18 1.51 -29.61 -9.12
N ILE A 19 0.53 -28.75 -9.39
CA ILE A 19 -0.88 -29.00 -9.03
C ILE A 19 -1.44 -30.23 -9.75
N LYS A 20 -1.04 -30.45 -11.01
CA LYS A 20 -1.53 -31.55 -11.84
C LYS A 20 -0.91 -32.90 -11.45
N THR A 21 0.43 -32.94 -11.32
CA THR A 21 1.17 -34.20 -11.10
C THR A 21 1.46 -34.46 -9.62
N ARG A 22 1.26 -33.46 -8.76
CA ARG A 22 1.62 -33.46 -7.33
C ARG A 22 3.11 -33.70 -7.03
N MET A 23 3.96 -33.74 -8.05
CA MET A 23 5.40 -33.93 -7.94
C MET A 23 6.13 -32.60 -7.76
N PRO A 24 7.29 -32.60 -7.09
CA PRO A 24 8.17 -31.43 -7.03
C PRO A 24 8.54 -30.98 -8.45
N LYS A 25 8.51 -29.68 -8.68
CA LYS A 25 8.86 -29.06 -9.97
C LYS A 25 9.57 -27.74 -9.74
N SER A 26 10.62 -27.50 -10.51
CA SER A 26 11.27 -26.20 -10.61
C SER A 26 10.81 -25.48 -11.87
N VAL A 27 10.61 -24.16 -11.76
CA VAL A 27 10.24 -23.30 -12.89
C VAL A 27 11.12 -22.06 -12.84
N ILE A 28 11.68 -21.66 -13.98
CA ILE A 28 12.41 -20.41 -14.09
C ILE A 28 11.42 -19.34 -14.50
N LEU A 29 11.30 -18.30 -13.67
CA LEU A 29 10.47 -17.13 -13.93
C LEU A 29 11.33 -15.93 -14.27
N SER A 30 10.90 -15.17 -15.25
CA SER A 30 11.52 -13.90 -15.63
C SER A 30 10.82 -12.72 -14.99
N SER A 31 11.53 -11.60 -14.82
CA SER A 31 10.94 -10.36 -14.33
C SER A 31 9.76 -9.87 -15.17
N ASN A 32 9.82 -10.10 -16.50
CA ASN A 32 8.76 -9.68 -17.42
C ASN A 32 7.49 -10.51 -17.24
N GLU A 33 7.60 -11.83 -17.00
CA GLU A 33 6.44 -12.69 -16.72
C GLU A 33 5.77 -12.27 -15.41
N ILE A 34 6.56 -11.96 -14.37
CA ILE A 34 6.05 -11.46 -13.09
C ILE A 34 5.36 -10.10 -13.28
N LEU A 35 5.96 -9.20 -14.05
CA LEU A 35 5.37 -7.89 -14.35
C LEU A 35 4.02 -8.05 -15.07
N GLY A 36 3.93 -8.94 -16.05
CA GLY A 36 2.68 -9.25 -16.74
C GLY A 36 1.59 -9.76 -15.81
N ALA A 37 1.95 -10.63 -14.85
CA ALA A 37 1.01 -11.14 -13.86
C ALA A 37 0.55 -10.08 -12.84
N LEU A 38 1.41 -9.10 -12.53
CA LEU A 38 1.11 -8.00 -11.60
C LEU A 38 0.26 -6.89 -12.24
N TYR A 39 0.21 -6.81 -13.56
CA TYR A 39 -0.47 -5.73 -14.26
C TYR A 39 -1.94 -5.57 -13.84
N GLN A 40 -2.71 -6.64 -13.88
CA GLN A 40 -4.13 -6.61 -13.57
C GLN A 40 -4.43 -6.21 -12.11
N PRO A 41 -3.83 -6.84 -11.07
CA PRO A 41 -4.07 -6.43 -9.69
C PRO A 41 -3.59 -5.01 -9.37
N VAL A 42 -2.49 -4.56 -9.98
CA VAL A 42 -2.00 -3.19 -9.80
C VAL A 42 -2.94 -2.18 -10.45
N THR A 43 -3.45 -2.46 -11.64
CA THR A 43 -4.45 -1.60 -12.30
C THR A 43 -5.69 -1.45 -11.42
N ALA A 44 -6.19 -2.53 -10.84
CA ALA A 44 -7.34 -2.48 -9.95
C ALA A 44 -7.10 -1.60 -8.70
N ILE A 45 -5.89 -1.62 -8.14
CA ILE A 45 -5.50 -0.75 -7.02
C ILE A 45 -5.54 0.72 -7.46
N ILE A 46 -4.95 1.04 -8.61
CA ILE A 46 -4.89 2.41 -9.13
C ILE A 46 -6.28 2.96 -9.43
N GLU A 47 -7.15 2.15 -10.04
CA GLU A 47 -8.53 2.51 -10.30
C GLU A 47 -9.30 2.79 -8.99
N ALA A 48 -9.05 1.99 -7.95
CA ALA A 48 -9.66 2.22 -6.65
C ALA A 48 -9.18 3.54 -6.02
N VAL A 49 -7.89 3.84 -6.07
CA VAL A 49 -7.32 5.11 -5.59
C VAL A 49 -7.91 6.30 -6.36
N SER A 50 -7.93 6.23 -7.68
CA SER A 50 -8.50 7.28 -8.54
C SER A 50 -9.98 7.52 -8.23
N ARG A 51 -10.76 6.45 -8.04
CA ARG A 51 -12.17 6.54 -7.70
C ARG A 51 -12.41 7.24 -6.36
N VAL A 52 -11.61 6.94 -5.35
CA VAL A 52 -11.69 7.61 -4.05
C VAL A 52 -11.40 9.11 -4.19
N ILE A 53 -10.34 9.48 -4.91
CA ILE A 53 -9.98 10.89 -5.14
C ILE A 53 -11.12 11.61 -5.86
N MET A 54 -11.68 11.03 -6.92
CA MET A 54 -12.78 11.60 -7.69
C MET A 54 -14.07 11.76 -6.90
N SER A 55 -14.31 10.90 -5.90
CA SER A 55 -15.48 10.98 -5.02
C SER A 55 -15.28 11.89 -3.80
N THR A 56 -14.06 12.39 -3.59
CA THR A 56 -13.72 13.26 -2.47
C THR A 56 -14.11 14.71 -2.77
N PRO A 57 -14.70 15.44 -1.81
CA PRO A 57 -15.00 16.87 -1.98
C PRO A 57 -13.77 17.70 -2.37
N PRO A 58 -13.92 18.73 -3.22
CA PRO A 58 -12.79 19.53 -3.74
C PRO A 58 -11.90 20.14 -2.67
N GLU A 59 -12.48 20.56 -1.55
CA GLU A 59 -11.76 21.16 -0.42
C GLU A 59 -10.76 20.15 0.17
N LEU A 60 -11.18 18.89 0.35
CA LEU A 60 -10.34 17.82 0.87
C LEU A 60 -9.31 17.34 -0.16
N VAL A 61 -9.65 17.38 -1.45
CA VAL A 61 -8.69 17.07 -2.53
C VAL A 61 -7.52 18.04 -2.51
N SER A 62 -7.78 19.34 -2.25
CA SER A 62 -6.71 20.34 -2.10
C SER A 62 -5.75 20.00 -0.98
N ASP A 63 -6.26 19.53 0.16
CA ASP A 63 -5.44 19.08 1.29
C ASP A 63 -4.63 17.81 0.95
N ILE A 64 -5.24 16.87 0.23
CA ILE A 64 -4.56 15.65 -0.22
C ILE A 64 -3.42 15.99 -1.18
N ILE A 65 -3.63 16.91 -2.11
CA ILE A 65 -2.59 17.36 -3.05
C ILE A 65 -1.40 17.97 -2.29
N SER A 66 -1.66 18.76 -1.27
CA SER A 66 -0.61 19.41 -0.47
C SER A 66 0.16 18.44 0.42
N THR A 67 -0.53 17.49 1.05
CA THR A 67 0.07 16.53 1.99
C THR A 67 0.65 15.28 1.32
N GLY A 68 0.08 14.90 0.18
CA GLY A 68 0.43 13.69 -0.56
C GLY A 68 -0.23 12.41 -0.02
N ILE A 69 0.02 11.30 -0.70
CA ILE A 69 -0.44 9.96 -0.35
C ILE A 69 0.69 9.23 0.38
N THR A 70 0.39 8.64 1.54
CA THR A 70 1.34 7.79 2.26
C THR A 70 0.85 6.35 2.22
N MET A 71 1.65 5.47 1.63
CA MET A 71 1.36 4.04 1.55
C MET A 71 1.94 3.28 2.73
N THR A 72 1.20 2.29 3.22
CA THR A 72 1.59 1.42 4.34
C THR A 72 1.31 -0.04 4.02
N GLY A 73 1.82 -0.94 4.87
CA GLY A 73 1.68 -2.37 4.69
C GLY A 73 2.71 -2.98 3.74
N GLY A 74 2.78 -4.31 3.70
CA GLY A 74 3.76 -5.04 2.89
C GLY A 74 3.62 -4.81 1.38
N GLY A 75 2.39 -4.60 0.88
CA GLY A 75 2.12 -4.31 -0.53
C GLY A 75 2.73 -3.00 -1.01
N SER A 76 2.88 -2.01 -0.11
CA SER A 76 3.51 -0.72 -0.43
C SER A 76 5.00 -0.84 -0.78
N LEU A 77 5.63 -1.95 -0.38
CA LEU A 77 7.04 -2.24 -0.68
C LEU A 77 7.26 -2.78 -2.09
N LEU A 78 6.20 -2.92 -2.90
CA LEU A 78 6.34 -3.30 -4.31
C LEU A 78 7.04 -2.16 -5.07
N PRO A 79 8.28 -2.40 -5.57
CA PRO A 79 9.07 -1.35 -6.18
C PRO A 79 8.38 -0.73 -7.39
N GLY A 80 8.25 0.60 -7.38
CA GLY A 80 7.65 1.38 -8.46
C GLY A 80 6.14 1.59 -8.34
N LEU A 81 5.48 1.07 -7.29
CA LEU A 81 4.06 1.30 -7.06
C LEU A 81 3.79 2.76 -6.67
N ASP A 82 4.64 3.34 -5.84
CA ASP A 82 4.63 4.75 -5.46
C ASP A 82 4.70 5.68 -6.68
N ASN A 83 5.71 5.48 -7.50
CA ASN A 83 5.90 6.26 -8.72
C ASN A 83 4.73 6.09 -9.71
N LEU A 84 4.14 4.90 -9.77
CA LEU A 84 3.02 4.63 -10.67
C LEU A 84 1.76 5.34 -10.20
N ILE A 85 1.45 5.31 -8.90
CA ILE A 85 0.32 6.05 -8.31
C ILE A 85 0.52 7.55 -8.51
N GLU A 86 1.69 8.09 -8.19
CA GLU A 86 2.01 9.50 -8.37
C GLU A 86 1.84 9.96 -9.82
N ARG A 87 2.34 9.16 -10.77
CA ARG A 87 2.23 9.48 -12.20
C ARG A 87 0.78 9.52 -12.70
N ILE A 88 -0.09 8.66 -12.17
CA ILE A 88 -1.48 8.58 -12.65
C ILE A 88 -2.37 9.58 -11.93
N THR A 89 -2.17 9.80 -10.63
CA THR A 89 -2.99 10.71 -9.83
C THR A 89 -2.50 12.16 -9.86
N GLY A 90 -1.23 12.39 -10.21
CA GLY A 90 -0.58 13.70 -10.07
C GLY A 90 -0.28 14.09 -8.62
N ILE A 91 -0.54 13.20 -7.65
CA ILE A 91 -0.37 13.47 -6.22
C ILE A 91 0.88 12.78 -5.71
N ARG A 92 1.76 13.54 -5.05
CA ARG A 92 2.98 13.01 -4.48
C ARG A 92 2.70 11.80 -3.60
N THR A 93 3.36 10.69 -3.89
CA THR A 93 3.14 9.41 -3.19
C THR A 93 4.44 8.91 -2.58
N ARG A 94 4.37 8.47 -1.32
CA ARG A 94 5.53 7.95 -0.58
C ARG A 94 5.19 6.71 0.20
N VAL A 95 6.17 5.85 0.43
CA VAL A 95 6.07 4.70 1.32
C VAL A 95 6.43 5.15 2.74
N ALA A 96 5.61 4.75 3.72
CA ALA A 96 5.86 5.07 5.13
C ALA A 96 7.16 4.43 5.63
N PRO A 97 7.91 5.10 6.51
CA PRO A 97 8.97 4.45 7.27
C PRO A 97 8.40 3.24 8.02
N ASN A 98 9.10 2.10 7.97
CA ASN A 98 8.63 0.85 8.58
C ASN A 98 7.21 0.45 8.13
N ALA A 99 6.91 0.55 6.84
CA ALA A 99 5.58 0.40 6.27
C ALA A 99 4.79 -0.83 6.76
N VAL A 100 5.47 -1.93 7.08
CA VAL A 100 4.85 -3.18 7.59
C VAL A 100 4.41 -3.05 9.03
N THR A 101 5.16 -2.32 9.86
CA THR A 101 4.97 -2.27 11.32
C THR A 101 4.45 -0.93 11.83
N CYS A 102 4.35 0.09 10.96
CA CYS A 102 3.99 1.45 11.37
C CYS A 102 2.62 1.53 12.06
N VAL A 103 1.65 0.69 11.68
CA VAL A 103 0.33 0.64 12.33
C VAL A 103 0.46 0.11 13.76
N ALA A 104 1.18 -0.99 13.96
CA ALA A 104 1.41 -1.55 15.30
C ALA A 104 2.19 -0.58 16.20
N LEU A 105 3.22 0.07 15.66
CA LEU A 105 3.98 1.09 16.37
C LEU A 105 3.12 2.31 16.73
N GLY A 106 2.23 2.72 15.82
CA GLY A 106 1.29 3.81 16.07
C GLY A 106 0.28 3.47 17.17
N MET A 107 -0.23 2.26 17.19
CA MET A 107 -1.12 1.77 18.25
C MET A 107 -0.39 1.70 19.61
N GLY A 108 0.87 1.24 19.65
CA GLY A 108 1.69 1.25 20.86
C GLY A 108 1.82 2.66 21.44
N LYS A 109 2.20 3.64 20.61
CA LYS A 109 2.29 5.04 21.02
C LYS A 109 0.96 5.61 21.53
N LEU A 110 -0.15 5.20 20.91
CA LEU A 110 -1.46 5.63 21.37
C LEU A 110 -1.78 5.06 22.76
N LEU A 111 -1.46 3.80 23.02
CA LEU A 111 -1.65 3.17 24.33
C LEU A 111 -0.82 3.87 25.42
N ASP A 112 0.44 4.21 25.14
CA ASP A 112 1.29 4.97 26.06
C ASP A 112 0.64 6.33 26.41
N THR A 113 0.13 7.05 25.40
CA THR A 113 -0.56 8.33 25.59
C THR A 113 -1.87 8.19 26.40
N LEU A 114 -2.55 7.05 26.27
CA LEU A 114 -3.78 6.77 27.01
C LEU A 114 -3.50 6.41 28.47
N SER A 115 -2.38 5.71 28.74
CA SER A 115 -2.00 5.34 30.11
C SER A 115 -1.55 6.56 30.93
N ASP A 116 -0.95 7.57 30.29
CA ASP A 116 -0.55 8.81 30.95
C ASP A 116 -1.73 9.75 31.29
N ARG A 117 -2.87 9.54 30.67
CA ARG A 117 -4.12 10.28 30.99
C ARG A 117 -4.92 9.49 32.01
N GLN A 118 -4.93 9.96 33.25
CA GLN A 118 -5.71 9.37 34.37
C GLN A 118 -7.22 9.29 34.09
N ASP A 119 -7.72 9.94 33.06
CA ASP A 119 -9.11 9.88 32.59
C ASP A 119 -9.26 8.83 31.51
N GLY A 120 -9.30 7.58 31.91
CA GLY A 120 -9.26 6.36 31.11
C GLY A 120 -10.35 6.11 30.06
N ALA A 121 -10.81 7.12 29.31
CA ALA A 121 -11.66 6.88 28.14
C ALA A 121 -11.57 8.02 27.13
N ILE A 122 -10.63 7.95 26.21
CA ILE A 122 -10.84 8.65 24.94
C ILE A 122 -11.85 7.83 24.14
N ASN A 123 -13.13 8.16 24.32
CA ASN A 123 -14.18 7.64 23.45
C ASN A 123 -14.18 8.46 22.17
N ILE A 124 -13.29 8.09 21.23
CA ILE A 124 -13.12 8.75 19.92
C ILE A 124 -14.45 8.81 19.15
N ALA A 125 -15.36 7.88 19.39
CA ALA A 125 -16.69 7.90 18.82
C ALA A 125 -17.59 9.00 19.44
N ARG A 126 -17.39 9.35 20.71
CA ARG A 126 -18.22 10.32 21.43
C ARG A 126 -17.90 11.76 21.06
N ASP A 127 -16.64 12.05 20.71
CA ASP A 127 -16.23 13.41 20.30
C ASP A 127 -16.66 13.76 18.87
N ARG A 128 -16.89 12.78 18.01
CA ARG A 128 -17.47 13.00 16.67
C ARG A 128 -18.95 13.34 16.68
N ILE A 129 -19.72 12.83 17.67
CA ILE A 129 -21.17 13.08 17.76
C ILE A 129 -21.48 14.46 18.33
N LYS A 130 -20.57 15.12 19.05
CA LYS A 130 -20.77 16.45 19.62
C LYS A 130 -20.44 17.61 18.67
N ARG A 131 -20.01 17.34 17.45
CA ARG A 131 -19.66 18.36 16.43
C ARG A 131 -20.62 18.37 15.23
N VAL A 132 -21.81 17.81 15.38
CA VAL A 132 -22.92 17.94 14.43
C VAL A 132 -24.01 18.80 15.06
#